data_7093e8b094d8b48912ab0bebb8bc3ed1
#
_entry.id   7093e8b094d8b48912ab0bebb8bc3ed1
#
_cell.length_a   1.000
_cell.length_b   1.000
_cell.length_c   1.000
_cell.angle_alpha   90.00
_cell.angle_beta   90.00
_cell.angle_gamma   90.00
#
_symmetry.space_group_name_H-M   'P 1'
#
loop_
_entity.id
_entity.type
_entity.pdbx_description
1 polymer ?
#
loop_
_entity_poly.entity_id
_entity_poly.type
_entity_poly.pdbx_seq_one_letter_code
_entity_poly.pdbx_strand_id
1 'polypeptide(L)'
;MRSVRHQAVGKIDSRHLAKTEVPTKTFSESPSNELERSIAKSVDFLASSQLNDGEFKTEIHQSRETTSGEFIKEWVFDSSPFATSLVLYSLSFLRHESKVKQVTEKGLKFLLREMEFNGLWRYWSSKNPKHLMIPPDLDDICCVSHILRMHNISHPSNTEILFANRDQQGIFYTWVLPRSFKTIFLNLRTSGKALSYANELWKLTHKDDVCCVANANALLYLGENQQTQVVVKHLINIILEGNEDSSTAFYTHKCSFYYMLSRAYFN
;
A
#
# COMPACT_ATOMS: atom_id res chain seq x y z
N MET A 1 -10.93 45.00 -13.64
CA MET A 1 -9.67 45.48 -14.25
C MET A 1 -8.65 45.72 -13.13
N ARG A 2 -7.73 44.83 -12.89
CA ARG A 2 -6.49 45.04 -12.11
C ARG A 2 -5.36 44.36 -12.86
N SER A 3 -4.42 45.17 -13.31
CA SER A 3 -3.21 44.88 -14.08
C SER A 3 -2.23 44.04 -13.25
N VAL A 4 -1.83 42.88 -13.79
CA VAL A 4 -0.70 42.10 -13.26
C VAL A 4 0.55 42.59 -13.95
N ARG A 5 1.49 43.18 -13.18
CA ARG A 5 2.81 43.58 -13.63
C ARG A 5 3.71 42.38 -13.79
N HIS A 6 4.25 42.20 -14.99
CA HIS A 6 5.37 41.29 -15.24
C HIS A 6 6.63 41.83 -14.54
N GLN A 7 7.22 41.08 -13.63
CA GLN A 7 8.58 41.31 -13.13
C GLN A 7 9.59 40.65 -14.06
N ALA A 8 10.57 41.43 -14.46
CA ALA A 8 11.63 41.06 -15.37
C ALA A 8 12.56 40.00 -14.73
N VAL A 9 12.87 38.97 -15.52
CA VAL A 9 13.87 37.95 -15.21
C VAL A 9 15.26 38.58 -15.33
N GLY A 10 15.98 38.65 -14.20
CA GLY A 10 17.35 39.15 -14.16
C GLY A 10 18.32 38.24 -14.91
N LYS A 11 19.17 38.81 -15.75
CA LYS A 11 20.28 38.12 -16.44
C LYS A 11 21.27 37.58 -15.41
N ILE A 12 21.48 36.26 -15.41
CA ILE A 12 22.55 35.61 -14.63
C ILE A 12 23.88 35.86 -15.35
N ASP A 13 24.78 36.51 -14.65
CA ASP A 13 26.15 36.78 -15.12
C ASP A 13 27.01 35.51 -15.07
N SER A 14 27.47 35.04 -16.23
CA SER A 14 28.15 33.76 -16.42
C SER A 14 29.64 33.74 -16.03
N ARG A 15 30.14 34.68 -15.21
CA ARG A 15 31.58 34.86 -14.97
C ARG A 15 32.15 34.26 -13.69
N HIS A 16 31.40 33.49 -12.90
CA HIS A 16 31.88 32.78 -11.70
C HIS A 16 31.52 31.30 -11.64
N LEU A 17 31.74 30.56 -12.72
CA LEU A 17 31.84 29.10 -12.63
C LEU A 17 33.30 28.74 -12.36
N ALA A 18 33.68 28.68 -11.08
CA ALA A 18 34.91 28.02 -10.67
C ALA A 18 34.81 26.56 -11.14
N LYS A 19 35.81 26.10 -11.93
CA LYS A 19 35.96 24.70 -12.31
C LYS A 19 36.24 23.89 -11.04
N THR A 20 35.20 23.39 -10.39
CA THR A 20 35.30 22.27 -9.47
C THR A 20 35.59 21.04 -10.31
N GLU A 21 36.81 20.55 -10.29
CA GLU A 21 37.19 19.24 -10.80
C GLU A 21 36.34 18.19 -10.05
N VAL A 22 35.35 17.67 -10.70
CA VAL A 22 34.61 16.48 -10.24
C VAL A 22 35.62 15.33 -10.28
N PRO A 23 35.96 14.67 -9.14
CA PRO A 23 36.88 13.54 -9.19
C PRO A 23 36.26 12.47 -10.09
N THR A 24 36.90 12.21 -11.24
CA THR A 24 36.60 11.10 -12.13
C THR A 24 36.90 9.81 -11.35
N LYS A 25 35.87 9.28 -10.64
CA LYS A 25 35.90 7.89 -10.20
C LYS A 25 35.97 7.04 -11.44
N THR A 26 37.10 6.40 -11.69
CA THR A 26 37.22 5.35 -12.69
C THR A 26 36.31 4.21 -12.28
N PHE A 27 35.09 4.16 -12.86
CA PHE A 27 34.23 2.99 -12.76
C PHE A 27 34.83 1.87 -13.59
N SER A 28 35.55 0.95 -12.94
CA SER A 28 36.20 -0.21 -13.56
C SER A 28 35.23 -1.40 -13.77
N GLU A 29 33.97 -1.26 -13.39
CA GLU A 29 32.94 -2.31 -13.51
C GLU A 29 31.83 -1.86 -14.48
N SER A 30 31.27 -2.84 -15.24
CA SER A 30 30.14 -2.55 -16.11
C SER A 30 28.91 -2.16 -15.26
N PRO A 31 28.04 -1.24 -15.72
CA PRO A 31 26.84 -0.83 -14.99
C PRO A 31 25.93 -2.02 -14.62
N SER A 32 25.94 -3.10 -15.38
CA SER A 32 25.20 -4.34 -15.09
C SER A 32 25.66 -5.01 -13.79
N ASN A 33 26.99 -5.07 -13.55
CA ASN A 33 27.54 -5.68 -12.33
C ASN A 33 27.21 -4.90 -11.07
N GLU A 34 27.12 -3.58 -11.14
CA GLU A 34 26.73 -2.73 -10.01
C GLU A 34 25.25 -2.89 -9.67
N LEU A 35 24.37 -2.97 -10.68
CA LEU A 35 22.94 -3.20 -10.49
C LEU A 35 22.68 -4.59 -9.89
N GLU A 36 23.27 -5.63 -10.44
CA GLU A 36 23.15 -7.00 -9.93
C GLU A 36 23.62 -7.11 -8.48
N ARG A 37 24.74 -6.47 -8.14
CA ARG A 37 25.23 -6.42 -6.75
C ARG A 37 24.28 -5.68 -5.82
N SER A 38 23.66 -4.60 -6.29
CA SER A 38 22.68 -3.83 -5.53
C SER A 38 21.41 -4.63 -5.28
N ILE A 39 20.94 -5.37 -6.29
CA ILE A 39 19.80 -6.29 -6.18
C ILE A 39 20.12 -7.39 -5.15
N ALA A 40 21.28 -8.06 -5.27
CA ALA A 40 21.68 -9.11 -4.35
C ALA A 40 21.73 -8.62 -2.89
N LYS A 41 22.33 -7.45 -2.64
CA LYS A 41 22.34 -6.82 -1.30
C LYS A 41 20.93 -6.50 -0.79
N SER A 42 20.04 -6.04 -1.66
CA SER A 42 18.66 -5.77 -1.29
C SER A 42 17.90 -7.06 -0.91
N VAL A 43 18.10 -8.14 -1.66
CA VAL A 43 17.54 -9.45 -1.32
C VAL A 43 18.10 -9.96 0.01
N ASP A 44 19.41 -9.81 0.25
CA ASP A 44 20.05 -10.18 1.51
C ASP A 44 19.50 -9.40 2.70
N PHE A 45 19.32 -8.09 2.53
CA PHE A 45 18.70 -7.24 3.54
C PHE A 45 17.27 -7.68 3.85
N LEU A 46 16.43 -7.89 2.83
CA LEU A 46 15.05 -8.34 3.02
C LEU A 46 15.00 -9.71 3.71
N ALA A 47 15.86 -10.65 3.29
CA ALA A 47 15.94 -11.97 3.91
C ALA A 47 16.33 -11.90 5.39
N SER A 48 17.26 -11.00 5.76
CA SER A 48 17.68 -10.80 7.15
C SER A 48 16.66 -10.03 8.00
N SER A 49 15.83 -9.21 7.36
CA SER A 49 14.77 -8.41 8.01
C SER A 49 13.47 -9.20 8.21
N GLN A 50 13.34 -10.37 7.58
CA GLN A 50 12.14 -11.20 7.71
C GLN A 50 12.10 -11.88 9.07
N LEU A 51 10.99 -11.71 9.78
CA LEU A 51 10.74 -12.33 11.07
C LEU A 51 10.56 -13.86 10.94
N ASN A 52 10.73 -14.58 12.05
CA ASN A 52 10.65 -16.05 12.07
C ASN A 52 9.31 -16.59 11.57
N ASP A 53 8.25 -15.84 11.74
CA ASP A 53 6.91 -16.19 11.30
C ASP A 53 6.60 -15.82 9.84
N GLY A 54 7.55 -15.19 9.15
CA GLY A 54 7.47 -14.86 7.74
C GLY A 54 7.05 -13.43 7.44
N GLU A 55 6.69 -12.63 8.45
CA GLU A 55 6.40 -11.21 8.28
C GLU A 55 7.66 -10.42 7.97
N PHE A 56 7.56 -9.40 7.13
CA PHE A 56 8.62 -8.40 6.99
C PHE A 56 8.42 -7.29 8.02
N LYS A 57 9.48 -7.06 8.82
CA LYS A 57 9.45 -6.04 9.87
C LYS A 57 9.19 -4.67 9.29
N THR A 58 8.13 -4.03 9.75
CA THR A 58 7.79 -2.63 9.48
C THR A 58 7.81 -1.83 10.76
N GLU A 59 8.23 -0.59 10.67
CA GLU A 59 8.25 0.34 11.79
C GLU A 59 7.61 1.65 11.36
N ILE A 60 6.79 2.20 12.24
CA ILE A 60 6.20 3.53 12.07
C ILE A 60 6.80 4.50 13.08
N HIS A 61 6.86 5.75 12.68
CA HIS A 61 7.28 6.84 13.55
C HIS A 61 6.09 7.31 14.36
N GLN A 62 6.11 7.06 15.68
CA GLN A 62 5.03 7.45 16.58
C GLN A 62 5.51 8.54 17.54
N SER A 63 4.71 9.59 17.71
CA SER A 63 4.93 10.58 18.77
C SER A 63 4.21 10.14 20.04
N ARG A 64 4.90 10.12 21.17
CA ARG A 64 4.34 9.80 22.48
C ARG A 64 4.67 10.92 23.47
N GLU A 65 3.66 11.36 24.20
CA GLU A 65 3.85 12.26 25.32
C GLU A 65 4.43 11.49 26.52
N THR A 66 5.48 12.01 27.10
CA THR A 66 6.10 11.47 28.32
C THR A 66 5.33 11.92 29.54
N THR A 67 5.60 11.30 30.69
CA THR A 67 5.06 11.72 32.00
C THR A 67 5.48 13.14 32.40
N SER A 68 6.53 13.69 31.78
CA SER A 68 6.97 15.08 31.94
C SER A 68 6.28 16.06 31.00
N GLY A 69 5.39 15.62 30.11
CA GLY A 69 4.72 16.46 29.11
C GLY A 69 5.54 16.72 27.85
N GLU A 70 6.70 16.08 27.69
CA GLU A 70 7.50 16.18 26.47
C GLU A 70 7.04 15.18 25.42
N PHE A 71 7.03 15.60 24.12
CA PHE A 71 6.78 14.71 23.01
C PHE A 71 8.07 14.06 22.54
N ILE A 72 8.18 12.75 22.70
CA ILE A 72 9.27 11.96 22.11
C ILE A 72 8.76 11.26 20.85
N LYS A 73 9.65 11.15 19.86
CA LYS A 73 9.39 10.41 18.62
C LYS A 73 10.19 9.11 18.67
N GLU A 74 9.49 8.00 18.52
CA GLU A 74 10.10 6.67 18.55
C GLU A 74 9.64 5.83 17.36
N TRP A 75 10.51 4.93 16.90
CA TRP A 75 10.15 3.90 15.92
C TRP A 75 9.49 2.73 16.63
N VAL A 76 8.28 2.41 16.22
CA VAL A 76 7.49 1.33 16.82
C VAL A 76 7.19 0.29 15.76
N PHE A 77 7.36 -0.98 16.11
CA PHE A 77 7.00 -2.09 15.24
C PHE A 77 5.49 -2.07 14.97
N ASP A 78 5.14 -2.02 13.69
CA ASP A 78 3.75 -1.99 13.23
C ASP A 78 3.47 -3.20 12.34
N SER A 79 3.08 -4.31 12.96
CA SER A 79 2.83 -5.58 12.29
C SER A 79 1.68 -5.48 11.30
N SER A 80 1.95 -5.79 10.01
CA SER A 80 1.00 -5.59 8.91
C SER A 80 1.15 -6.59 7.76
N PRO A 81 0.06 -7.28 7.38
CA PRO A 81 0.02 -8.09 6.16
C PRO A 81 0.26 -7.27 4.89
N PHE A 82 -0.20 -6.01 4.86
CA PHE A 82 -0.05 -5.11 3.72
C PHE A 82 1.41 -4.93 3.30
N ALA A 83 2.27 -4.53 4.26
CA ALA A 83 3.69 -4.33 3.99
C ALA A 83 4.37 -5.60 3.47
N THR A 84 4.05 -6.76 4.08
CA THR A 84 4.54 -8.05 3.62
C THR A 84 4.10 -8.35 2.19
N SER A 85 2.86 -8.04 1.81
CA SER A 85 2.36 -8.23 0.45
C SER A 85 3.12 -7.39 -0.58
N LEU A 86 3.46 -6.14 -0.26
CA LEU A 86 4.24 -5.25 -1.14
C LEU A 86 5.68 -5.73 -1.35
N VAL A 87 6.32 -6.24 -0.29
CA VAL A 87 7.65 -6.84 -0.40
C VAL A 87 7.61 -8.09 -1.28
N LEU A 88 6.64 -8.97 -1.07
CA LEU A 88 6.47 -10.17 -1.90
C LEU A 88 6.17 -9.83 -3.36
N TYR A 89 5.40 -8.78 -3.64
CA TYR A 89 5.20 -8.28 -4.99
C TYR A 89 6.53 -7.90 -5.64
N SER A 90 7.36 -7.12 -4.94
CA SER A 90 8.67 -6.71 -5.45
C SER A 90 9.60 -7.91 -5.68
N LEU A 91 9.60 -8.89 -4.79
CA LEU A 91 10.39 -10.12 -4.91
C LEU A 91 9.90 -11.04 -6.04
N SER A 92 8.66 -10.91 -6.50
CA SER A 92 8.11 -11.74 -7.57
C SER A 92 8.84 -11.59 -8.91
N PHE A 93 9.53 -10.47 -9.14
CA PHE A 93 10.39 -10.25 -10.31
C PHE A 93 11.69 -11.06 -10.26
N LEU A 94 12.06 -11.56 -9.08
CA LEU A 94 13.28 -12.35 -8.82
C LEU A 94 12.96 -13.80 -8.41
N ARG A 95 11.78 -14.29 -8.72
CA ARG A 95 11.24 -15.60 -8.27
C ARG A 95 12.08 -16.82 -8.66
N HIS A 96 13.03 -16.69 -9.59
CA HIS A 96 13.93 -17.76 -10.00
C HIS A 96 15.08 -17.99 -9.00
N GLU A 97 15.40 -17.00 -8.16
CA GLU A 97 16.45 -17.10 -7.16
C GLU A 97 16.04 -17.97 -5.96
N SER A 98 16.92 -18.89 -5.54
CA SER A 98 16.63 -19.85 -4.45
C SER A 98 16.36 -19.14 -3.12
N LYS A 99 17.10 -18.08 -2.80
CA LYS A 99 16.91 -17.28 -1.59
C LYS A 99 15.56 -16.59 -1.58
N VAL A 100 15.16 -16.01 -2.72
CA VAL A 100 13.86 -15.36 -2.88
C VAL A 100 12.72 -16.36 -2.70
N LYS A 101 12.84 -17.59 -3.23
CA LYS A 101 11.83 -18.64 -3.01
C LYS A 101 11.60 -18.91 -1.52
N GLN A 102 12.68 -19.09 -0.74
CA GLN A 102 12.58 -19.37 0.70
C GLN A 102 11.90 -18.23 1.47
N VAL A 103 12.30 -17.00 1.17
CA VAL A 103 11.73 -15.79 1.77
C VAL A 103 10.24 -15.65 1.41
N THR A 104 9.92 -15.88 0.14
CA THR A 104 8.55 -15.82 -0.37
C THR A 104 7.65 -16.87 0.28
N GLU A 105 8.10 -18.13 0.39
CA GLU A 105 7.32 -19.19 1.02
C GLU A 105 6.96 -18.87 2.49
N LYS A 106 7.88 -18.29 3.24
CA LYS A 106 7.61 -17.85 4.61
C LYS A 106 6.60 -16.72 4.66
N GLY A 107 6.75 -15.71 3.79
CA GLY A 107 5.84 -14.57 3.72
C GLY A 107 4.42 -15.00 3.31
N LEU A 108 4.28 -15.91 2.34
CA LEU A 108 2.98 -16.46 1.93
C LEU A 108 2.29 -17.22 3.09
N LYS A 109 3.05 -17.98 3.88
CA LYS A 109 2.52 -18.66 5.08
C LYS A 109 2.04 -17.64 6.12
N PHE A 110 2.76 -16.53 6.30
CA PHE A 110 2.31 -15.44 7.16
C PHE A 110 0.99 -14.86 6.66
N LEU A 111 0.89 -14.48 5.37
CA LEU A 111 -0.34 -13.92 4.81
C LEU A 111 -1.54 -14.85 4.94
N LEU A 112 -1.36 -16.16 4.73
CA LEU A 112 -2.42 -17.16 4.92
C LEU A 112 -2.87 -17.28 6.38
N ARG A 113 -1.94 -17.18 7.33
CA ARG A 113 -2.27 -17.23 8.76
C ARG A 113 -3.07 -16.03 9.22
N GLU A 114 -2.79 -14.84 8.65
CA GLU A 114 -3.49 -13.59 8.96
C GLU A 114 -4.82 -13.45 8.21
N MET A 115 -5.17 -14.43 7.37
CA MET A 115 -6.43 -14.45 6.63
C MET A 115 -7.61 -14.63 7.59
N GLU A 116 -8.55 -13.70 7.53
CA GLU A 116 -9.85 -13.81 8.18
C GLU A 116 -10.84 -14.62 7.33
N PHE A 117 -12.03 -14.84 7.89
CA PHE A 117 -13.11 -15.54 7.20
C PHE A 117 -13.41 -14.93 5.82
N ASN A 118 -13.65 -15.76 4.83
CA ASN A 118 -13.94 -15.37 3.43
C ASN A 118 -12.79 -14.66 2.69
N GLY A 119 -11.53 -14.89 3.06
CA GLY A 119 -10.41 -14.30 2.34
C GLY A 119 -10.28 -12.79 2.55
N LEU A 120 -10.51 -12.32 3.76
CA LEU A 120 -10.37 -10.93 4.14
C LEU A 120 -9.09 -10.71 4.94
N TRP A 121 -8.54 -9.53 4.87
CA TRP A 121 -7.37 -9.07 5.64
C TRP A 121 -7.61 -7.67 6.17
N ARG A 122 -6.95 -7.36 7.31
CA ARG A 122 -6.87 -6.03 7.91
C ARG A 122 -5.46 -5.50 7.78
N TYR A 123 -5.32 -4.19 7.84
CA TYR A 123 -4.00 -3.55 7.84
C TYR A 123 -3.11 -4.08 8.97
N TRP A 124 -3.62 -4.19 10.18
CA TRP A 124 -2.86 -4.74 11.31
C TRP A 124 -3.03 -6.25 11.43
N SER A 125 -1.92 -6.96 11.61
CA SER A 125 -1.94 -8.41 11.85
C SER A 125 -2.58 -8.75 13.21
N SER A 126 -2.91 -10.02 13.41
CA SER A 126 -3.48 -10.54 14.65
C SER A 126 -2.59 -10.32 15.90
N LYS A 127 -1.29 -10.08 15.70
CA LYS A 127 -0.34 -9.76 16.77
C LYS A 127 -0.35 -8.30 17.18
N ASN A 128 -0.83 -7.42 16.32
CA ASN A 128 -0.87 -6.00 16.61
C ASN A 128 -2.02 -5.69 17.57
N PRO A 129 -1.79 -4.97 18.69
CA PRO A 129 -2.85 -4.62 19.62
C PRO A 129 -3.99 -3.81 19.01
N LYS A 130 -3.73 -3.16 17.85
CA LYS A 130 -4.71 -2.39 17.09
C LYS A 130 -5.51 -3.23 16.08
N HIS A 131 -5.24 -4.52 15.95
CA HIS A 131 -5.82 -5.41 14.93
C HIS A 131 -7.34 -5.22 14.73
N LEU A 132 -8.10 -5.17 15.81
CA LEU A 132 -9.56 -5.03 15.74
C LEU A 132 -10.06 -3.58 15.73
N MET A 133 -9.16 -2.59 15.70
CA MET A 133 -9.53 -1.18 15.70
C MET A 133 -10.10 -0.69 14.38
N ILE A 134 -9.72 -1.35 13.27
CA ILE A 134 -10.22 -1.04 11.93
C ILE A 134 -10.88 -2.27 11.30
N PRO A 135 -11.87 -2.11 10.42
CA PRO A 135 -12.41 -3.22 9.65
C PRO A 135 -11.39 -3.72 8.63
N PRO A 136 -11.65 -4.87 7.97
CA PRO A 136 -10.94 -5.23 6.75
C PRO A 136 -11.05 -4.12 5.72
N ASP A 137 -10.00 -3.88 4.96
CA ASP A 137 -10.01 -2.83 3.95
C ASP A 137 -9.64 -3.34 2.56
N LEU A 138 -9.96 -2.51 1.58
CA LEU A 138 -9.82 -2.85 0.17
C LEU A 138 -8.36 -3.06 -0.23
N ASP A 139 -7.43 -2.25 0.32
CA ASP A 139 -6.01 -2.30 0.00
C ASP A 139 -5.39 -3.63 0.40
N ASP A 140 -5.58 -4.02 1.66
CA ASP A 140 -5.03 -5.25 2.21
C ASP A 140 -5.58 -6.47 1.49
N ILE A 141 -6.91 -6.50 1.31
CA ILE A 141 -7.57 -7.62 0.66
C ILE A 141 -7.06 -7.78 -0.77
N CYS A 142 -6.99 -6.70 -1.55
CA CYS A 142 -6.60 -6.77 -2.96
C CYS A 142 -5.12 -7.07 -3.13
N CYS A 143 -4.22 -6.44 -2.36
CA CYS A 143 -2.79 -6.69 -2.45
C CYS A 143 -2.45 -8.12 -2.03
N VAL A 144 -3.00 -8.61 -0.92
CA VAL A 144 -2.73 -9.98 -0.46
C VAL A 144 -3.32 -11.02 -1.41
N SER A 145 -4.59 -10.86 -1.83
CA SER A 145 -5.23 -11.78 -2.78
C SER A 145 -4.48 -11.84 -4.11
N HIS A 146 -3.99 -10.70 -4.60
CA HIS A 146 -3.19 -10.65 -5.82
C HIS A 146 -1.91 -11.47 -5.68
N ILE A 147 -1.16 -11.30 -4.58
CA ILE A 147 0.06 -12.07 -4.31
C ILE A 147 -0.22 -13.57 -4.20
N LEU A 148 -1.25 -13.97 -3.48
CA LEU A 148 -1.62 -15.38 -3.37
C LEU A 148 -1.94 -15.97 -4.76
N ARG A 149 -2.67 -15.23 -5.61
CA ARG A 149 -2.97 -15.64 -6.98
C ARG A 149 -1.71 -15.76 -7.84
N MET A 150 -0.77 -14.81 -7.77
CA MET A 150 0.51 -14.86 -8.49
C MET A 150 1.33 -16.11 -8.15
N HIS A 151 1.17 -16.63 -6.93
CA HIS A 151 1.85 -17.85 -6.45
C HIS A 151 0.96 -19.11 -6.53
N ASN A 152 -0.17 -19.05 -7.23
CA ASN A 152 -1.14 -20.16 -7.39
C ASN A 152 -1.62 -20.75 -6.04
N ILE A 153 -1.75 -19.89 -5.02
CA ILE A 153 -2.25 -20.29 -3.71
C ILE A 153 -3.75 -20.03 -3.66
N SER A 154 -4.51 -21.12 -3.48
CA SER A 154 -5.95 -21.04 -3.34
C SER A 154 -6.36 -20.48 -1.98
N HIS A 155 -7.35 -19.58 -2.00
CA HIS A 155 -8.01 -19.05 -0.81
C HIS A 155 -9.52 -18.87 -1.09
N PRO A 156 -10.38 -18.69 -0.08
CA PRO A 156 -11.79 -18.39 -0.27
C PRO A 156 -11.98 -17.14 -1.14
N SER A 157 -12.90 -17.18 -2.10
CA SER A 157 -13.20 -16.04 -2.96
C SER A 157 -13.82 -14.91 -2.15
N ASN A 158 -13.25 -13.71 -2.26
CA ASN A 158 -13.75 -12.48 -1.67
C ASN A 158 -14.37 -11.52 -2.71
N THR A 159 -14.39 -11.92 -3.97
CA THR A 159 -14.81 -11.09 -5.11
C THR A 159 -16.23 -10.55 -4.95
N GLU A 160 -17.19 -11.40 -4.52
CA GLU A 160 -18.59 -10.97 -4.33
C GLU A 160 -18.69 -9.93 -3.19
N ILE A 161 -17.90 -10.08 -2.13
CA ILE A 161 -17.86 -9.15 -1.02
C ILE A 161 -17.36 -7.78 -1.50
N LEU A 162 -16.27 -7.78 -2.28
CA LEU A 162 -15.71 -6.55 -2.85
C LEU A 162 -16.73 -5.87 -3.78
N PHE A 163 -17.35 -6.59 -4.69
CA PHE A 163 -18.35 -6.01 -5.58
C PHE A 163 -19.63 -5.53 -4.86
N ALA A 164 -19.95 -6.08 -3.70
CA ALA A 164 -21.03 -5.57 -2.84
C ALA A 164 -20.60 -4.32 -2.03
N ASN A 165 -19.29 -4.01 -1.94
CA ASN A 165 -18.74 -2.90 -1.19
C ASN A 165 -18.43 -1.69 -2.10
N ARG A 166 -19.43 -1.27 -2.89
CA ARG A 166 -19.33 -0.16 -3.83
C ARG A 166 -20.38 0.91 -3.56
N ASP A 167 -20.08 2.12 -3.98
CA ASP A 167 -21.06 3.21 -4.00
C ASP A 167 -22.07 3.05 -5.15
N GLN A 168 -22.99 4.01 -5.28
CA GLN A 168 -24.01 4.03 -6.34
C GLN A 168 -23.42 4.20 -7.75
N GLN A 169 -22.19 4.73 -7.86
CA GLN A 169 -21.47 4.91 -9.10
C GLN A 169 -20.63 3.68 -9.48
N GLY A 170 -20.49 2.72 -8.57
CA GLY A 170 -19.72 1.48 -8.75
C GLY A 170 -18.26 1.60 -8.34
N ILE A 171 -17.87 2.66 -7.62
CA ILE A 171 -16.53 2.84 -7.06
C ILE A 171 -16.44 2.14 -5.71
N PHE A 172 -15.33 1.48 -5.44
CA PHE A 172 -15.16 0.72 -4.22
C PHE A 172 -14.90 1.63 -3.01
N TYR A 173 -15.62 1.37 -1.93
CA TYR A 173 -15.31 1.96 -0.63
C TYR A 173 -14.02 1.37 -0.07
N THR A 174 -13.23 2.20 0.64
CA THR A 174 -12.00 1.78 1.31
C THR A 174 -12.27 0.70 2.36
N TRP A 175 -13.29 0.89 3.19
CA TRP A 175 -13.64 0.00 4.30
C TRP A 175 -14.64 -1.05 3.87
N VAL A 176 -14.30 -2.32 4.07
CA VAL A 176 -15.20 -3.45 3.77
C VAL A 176 -16.13 -3.67 4.97
N LEU A 177 -17.33 -3.11 4.85
CA LEU A 177 -18.36 -3.11 5.90
C LEU A 177 -19.60 -3.91 5.46
N PRO A 178 -20.40 -4.43 6.43
CA PRO A 178 -21.70 -5.02 6.12
C PRO A 178 -22.67 -3.93 5.66
N ARG A 179 -22.80 -3.74 4.35
CA ARG A 179 -23.64 -2.71 3.72
C ARG A 179 -24.99 -3.25 3.24
N SER A 180 -25.16 -4.58 3.18
CA SER A 180 -26.39 -5.24 2.76
C SER A 180 -26.62 -6.50 3.57
N PHE A 181 -27.86 -7.02 3.56
CA PHE A 181 -28.16 -8.30 4.20
C PHE A 181 -27.26 -9.44 3.71
N LYS A 182 -26.86 -9.44 2.45
CA LYS A 182 -25.90 -10.42 1.90
C LYS A 182 -24.52 -10.31 2.53
N THR A 183 -24.06 -9.12 2.84
CA THR A 183 -22.74 -8.88 3.46
C THR A 183 -22.76 -9.00 4.98
N ILE A 184 -23.92 -8.83 5.64
CA ILE A 184 -24.05 -9.03 7.10
C ILE A 184 -23.67 -10.46 7.49
N PHE A 185 -24.13 -11.48 6.76
CA PHE A 185 -23.77 -12.87 7.05
C PHE A 185 -22.31 -13.21 6.79
N LEU A 186 -21.63 -12.44 5.93
CA LEU A 186 -20.23 -12.63 5.59
C LEU A 186 -19.27 -12.03 6.64
N ASN A 187 -19.74 -11.06 7.44
CA ASN A 187 -18.92 -10.27 8.38
C ASN A 187 -19.28 -10.49 9.87
N LEU A 188 -20.13 -11.45 10.23
CA LEU A 188 -20.65 -11.63 11.59
C LEU A 188 -19.61 -11.98 12.68
N ARG A 189 -18.34 -12.11 12.34
CA ARG A 189 -17.26 -12.24 13.33
C ARG A 189 -16.51 -10.93 13.66
N THR A 190 -17.01 -9.80 13.16
CA THR A 190 -16.52 -8.50 13.66
C THR A 190 -16.99 -8.39 15.11
N SER A 191 -16.09 -8.69 16.05
CA SER A 191 -16.40 -8.74 17.49
C SER A 191 -16.95 -7.40 17.98
N GLY A 192 -17.79 -7.41 19.04
CA GLY A 192 -18.33 -6.20 19.65
C GLY A 192 -17.27 -5.17 20.09
N LYS A 193 -16.00 -5.57 20.22
CA LYS A 193 -14.85 -4.67 20.42
C LYS A 193 -14.57 -3.80 19.18
N ALA A 194 -14.76 -4.30 17.97
CA ALA A 194 -14.59 -3.51 16.75
C ALA A 194 -15.60 -2.35 16.65
N LEU A 195 -16.80 -2.49 17.25
CA LEU A 195 -17.78 -1.41 17.28
C LEU A 195 -17.35 -0.26 18.21
N SER A 196 -16.70 -0.54 19.34
CA SER A 196 -16.22 0.52 20.25
C SER A 196 -15.06 1.31 19.67
N TYR A 197 -14.18 0.66 18.92
CA TYR A 197 -13.07 1.31 18.23
C TYR A 197 -13.50 1.99 16.92
N ALA A 198 -14.58 1.55 16.29
CA ALA A 198 -15.13 2.19 15.10
C ALA A 198 -15.43 3.68 15.33
N ASN A 199 -15.85 4.09 16.52
CA ASN A 199 -16.09 5.49 16.84
C ASN A 199 -14.80 6.34 16.76
N GLU A 200 -13.64 5.80 17.15
CA GLU A 200 -12.37 6.52 17.03
C GLU A 200 -11.89 6.56 15.58
N LEU A 201 -12.05 5.47 14.83
CA LEU A 201 -11.74 5.43 13.41
C LEU A 201 -12.58 6.47 12.63
N TRP A 202 -13.89 6.56 12.92
CA TRP A 202 -14.79 7.49 12.23
C TRP A 202 -14.59 8.95 12.60
N LYS A 203 -13.69 9.27 13.55
CA LYS A 203 -13.18 10.63 13.76
C LYS A 203 -12.04 10.97 12.79
N LEU A 204 -11.33 9.97 12.28
CA LEU A 204 -10.17 10.12 11.39
C LEU A 204 -10.54 9.97 9.91
N THR A 205 -11.59 9.20 9.62
CA THR A 205 -12.05 8.90 8.26
C THR A 205 -13.56 8.70 8.25
N HIS A 206 -14.14 8.46 7.08
CA HIS A 206 -15.56 8.19 6.93
C HIS A 206 -15.80 6.73 6.51
N LYS A 207 -16.89 6.11 7.01
CA LYS A 207 -17.27 4.73 6.64
C LYS A 207 -17.49 4.56 5.13
N ASP A 208 -17.83 5.64 4.42
CA ASP A 208 -18.07 5.70 3.00
C ASP A 208 -16.88 6.34 2.25
N ASP A 209 -15.69 6.31 2.84
CA ASP A 209 -14.46 6.79 2.23
C ASP A 209 -14.13 6.03 0.94
N VAL A 210 -13.69 6.76 -0.08
CA VAL A 210 -13.28 6.25 -1.40
C VAL A 210 -11.85 6.71 -1.65
N CYS A 211 -10.90 5.80 -1.50
CA CYS A 211 -9.48 6.08 -1.71
C CYS A 211 -9.06 5.69 -3.14
N CYS A 212 -8.42 6.61 -3.86
CA CYS A 212 -7.93 6.35 -5.22
C CYS A 212 -6.86 5.24 -5.24
N VAL A 213 -6.00 5.19 -4.22
CA VAL A 213 -4.95 4.17 -4.10
C VAL A 213 -5.57 2.79 -3.88
N ALA A 214 -6.54 2.67 -2.99
CA ALA A 214 -7.26 1.42 -2.74
C ALA A 214 -8.01 0.93 -4.00
N ASN A 215 -8.61 1.84 -4.77
CA ASN A 215 -9.25 1.52 -6.04
C ASN A 215 -8.24 1.09 -7.13
N ALA A 216 -7.03 1.64 -7.15
CA ALA A 216 -5.96 1.15 -8.02
C ALA A 216 -5.54 -0.30 -7.66
N ASN A 217 -5.45 -0.62 -6.36
CA ASN A 217 -5.18 -1.98 -5.90
C ASN A 217 -6.35 -2.95 -6.19
N ALA A 218 -7.59 -2.46 -6.18
CA ALA A 218 -8.74 -3.25 -6.63
C ALA A 218 -8.62 -3.63 -8.12
N LEU A 219 -8.19 -2.71 -8.99
CA LEU A 219 -7.90 -3.02 -10.39
C LEU A 219 -6.76 -4.02 -10.55
N LEU A 220 -5.69 -3.92 -9.74
CA LEU A 220 -4.59 -4.88 -9.74
C LEU A 220 -5.09 -6.31 -9.50
N TYR A 221 -6.02 -6.49 -8.56
CA TYR A 221 -6.54 -7.80 -8.19
C TYR A 221 -7.67 -8.27 -9.11
N LEU A 222 -8.67 -7.43 -9.36
CA LEU A 222 -9.88 -7.82 -10.09
C LEU A 222 -9.70 -7.74 -11.62
N GLY A 223 -8.68 -7.00 -12.07
CA GLY A 223 -8.43 -6.74 -13.49
C GLY A 223 -9.43 -5.75 -14.09
N GLU A 224 -9.13 -5.32 -15.33
CA GLU A 224 -10.06 -4.52 -16.11
C GLU A 224 -11.12 -5.42 -16.76
N ASN A 225 -12.38 -5.15 -16.49
CA ASN A 225 -13.54 -5.85 -17.02
C ASN A 225 -14.77 -4.94 -17.00
N GLN A 226 -15.92 -5.41 -17.49
CA GLN A 226 -17.15 -4.63 -17.57
C GLN A 226 -17.56 -4.04 -16.20
N GLN A 227 -17.29 -4.72 -15.09
CA GLN A 227 -17.68 -4.28 -13.75
C GLN A 227 -16.69 -3.28 -13.14
N THR A 228 -15.42 -3.26 -13.60
CA THR A 228 -14.35 -2.38 -13.10
C THR A 228 -14.04 -1.20 -14.03
N GLN A 229 -14.63 -1.15 -15.23
CA GLN A 229 -14.45 -0.04 -16.19
C GLN A 229 -14.77 1.33 -15.59
N VAL A 230 -15.74 1.41 -14.71
CA VAL A 230 -16.10 2.66 -14.02
C VAL A 230 -14.98 3.11 -13.09
N VAL A 231 -14.28 2.18 -12.44
CA VAL A 231 -13.13 2.49 -11.59
C VAL A 231 -11.96 3.02 -12.43
N VAL A 232 -11.69 2.41 -13.60
CA VAL A 232 -10.67 2.91 -14.55
C VAL A 232 -10.96 4.37 -14.92
N LYS A 233 -12.19 4.67 -15.33
CA LYS A 233 -12.60 6.06 -15.67
C LYS A 233 -12.44 7.01 -14.50
N HIS A 234 -12.83 6.59 -13.29
CA HIS A 234 -12.69 7.38 -12.08
C HIS A 234 -11.24 7.75 -11.80
N LEU A 235 -10.31 6.76 -11.86
CA LEU A 235 -8.89 7.00 -11.62
C LEU A 235 -8.24 7.89 -12.69
N ILE A 236 -8.66 7.74 -13.96
CA ILE A 236 -8.23 8.64 -15.04
C ILE A 236 -8.70 10.08 -14.78
N ASN A 237 -9.96 10.28 -14.35
CA ASN A 237 -10.48 11.60 -14.05
C ASN A 237 -9.72 12.27 -12.90
N ILE A 238 -9.36 11.53 -11.84
CA ILE A 238 -8.53 12.04 -10.75
C ILE A 238 -7.21 12.63 -11.27
N ILE A 239 -6.55 11.93 -12.22
CA ILE A 239 -5.31 12.41 -12.84
C ILE A 239 -5.55 13.64 -13.70
N LEU A 240 -6.58 13.62 -14.55
CA LEU A 240 -6.88 14.72 -15.46
C LEU A 240 -7.25 16.01 -14.72
N GLU A 241 -7.85 15.89 -13.55
CA GLU A 241 -8.27 17.00 -12.69
C GLU A 241 -7.20 17.42 -11.67
N GLY A 242 -6.11 16.65 -11.51
CA GLY A 242 -5.04 16.91 -10.56
C GLY A 242 -5.47 16.73 -9.10
N ASN A 243 -6.41 15.81 -8.85
CA ASN A 243 -7.06 15.59 -7.55
C ASN A 243 -6.43 14.45 -6.73
N GLU A 244 -5.21 13.99 -7.06
CA GLU A 244 -4.59 12.82 -6.45
C GLU A 244 -4.44 12.95 -4.93
N ASP A 245 -3.94 14.11 -4.48
CA ASP A 245 -3.68 14.35 -3.06
C ASP A 245 -4.97 14.49 -2.23
N SER A 246 -6.07 14.93 -2.86
CA SER A 246 -7.39 15.07 -2.20
C SER A 246 -8.24 13.80 -2.26
N SER A 247 -7.86 12.82 -3.08
CA SER A 247 -8.60 11.58 -3.32
C SER A 247 -8.12 10.41 -2.45
N THR A 248 -7.32 10.69 -1.41
CA THR A 248 -6.86 9.72 -0.43
C THR A 248 -6.64 10.36 0.94
N ALA A 249 -7.10 9.69 2.01
CA ALA A 249 -6.87 10.12 3.38
C ALA A 249 -5.62 9.46 4.01
N PHE A 250 -5.12 8.37 3.43
CA PHE A 250 -4.11 7.50 4.08
C PHE A 250 -2.73 7.59 3.42
N TYR A 251 -2.65 8.10 2.20
CA TYR A 251 -1.41 8.21 1.45
C TYR A 251 -1.03 9.68 1.31
N THR A 252 0.03 10.07 2.01
CA THR A 252 0.46 11.46 2.11
C THR A 252 1.14 12.01 0.87
N HIS A 253 1.36 11.17 -0.14
CA HIS A 253 2.08 11.56 -1.35
C HIS A 253 1.48 10.91 -2.61
N LYS A 254 1.17 11.71 -3.62
CA LYS A 254 0.62 11.24 -4.91
C LYS A 254 1.46 10.17 -5.63
N CYS A 255 2.77 10.10 -5.36
CA CYS A 255 3.62 9.02 -5.88
C CYS A 255 3.13 7.63 -5.46
N SER A 256 2.47 7.50 -4.29
CA SER A 256 1.87 6.24 -3.86
C SER A 256 0.75 5.83 -4.81
N PHE A 257 -0.10 6.78 -5.22
CA PHE A 257 -1.16 6.52 -6.18
C PHE A 257 -0.59 6.09 -7.55
N TYR A 258 0.37 6.83 -8.09
CA TYR A 258 0.99 6.48 -9.37
C TYR A 258 1.70 5.12 -9.33
N TYR A 259 2.38 4.80 -8.24
CA TYR A 259 3.00 3.48 -8.06
C TYR A 259 1.95 2.36 -8.07
N MET A 260 0.87 2.50 -7.30
CA MET A 260 -0.16 1.44 -7.22
C MET A 260 -0.91 1.31 -8.55
N LEU A 261 -1.22 2.43 -9.21
CA LEU A 261 -1.87 2.43 -10.52
C LEU A 261 -0.99 1.80 -11.60
N SER A 262 0.32 2.09 -11.61
CA SER A 262 1.25 1.48 -12.57
C SER A 262 1.30 -0.05 -12.44
N ARG A 263 1.22 -0.58 -11.22
CA ARG A 263 1.13 -2.03 -10.99
C ARG A 263 -0.11 -2.65 -11.65
N ALA A 264 -1.26 -1.96 -11.57
CA ALA A 264 -2.50 -2.44 -12.17
C ALA A 264 -2.46 -2.38 -13.71
N TYR A 265 -1.73 -1.41 -14.28
CA TYR A 265 -1.61 -1.25 -15.73
C TYR A 265 -0.70 -2.30 -16.37
N PHE A 266 0.36 -2.75 -15.68
CA PHE A 266 1.35 -3.69 -16.22
C PHE A 266 1.05 -5.17 -15.89
N ASN A 267 -0.04 -5.49 -15.21
CA ASN A 267 -0.50 -6.85 -14.91
C ASN A 267 -1.73 -7.22 -15.74
#